data_ae8b43b1e896289d0fcdd8e6da2fadec
#
_entry.id   ae8b43b1e896289d0fcdd8e6da2fadec
#
_cell.length_a   1.000
_cell.length_b   1.000
_cell.length_c   1.000
_cell.angle_alpha   90.00
_cell.angle_beta   90.00
_cell.angle_gamma   90.00
#
_symmetry.space_group_name_H-M   'P 1'
#
loop_
_entity.id
_entity.type
_entity.pdbx_description
1 polymer ?
#
loop_
_entity_poly.entity_id
_entity_poly.type
_entity_poly.pdbx_seq_one_letter_code
_entity_poly.pdbx_strand_id
1 'polypeptide(L)'
;MNMTTLESISKAGSVSPTTLNGLPGMSSLEIAEITGKNHKHVLRDIRKMLNEIGPDLDQCQYVETKAPDGYGRFQPMTILDKELTFTLLSRYSFKLSNMIVKRWLELEGSGFERVSVQAAVVHLIEREKDNYRIAMRDIRTAARRLKAR
;
A
#
# COMPACT_ATOMS: atom_id res chain seq x y z
N MET A 1 14.48 25.24 -6.92
CA MET A 1 14.17 24.19 -5.94
C MET A 1 14.29 24.81 -4.55
N ASN A 2 13.20 24.97 -3.88
CA ASN A 2 13.22 25.55 -2.54
C ASN A 2 13.72 24.51 -1.55
N MET A 3 14.79 24.83 -0.82
CA MET A 3 15.35 23.99 0.24
C MET A 3 14.33 23.58 1.30
N THR A 4 13.31 24.41 1.53
CA THR A 4 12.18 24.14 2.41
C THR A 4 11.38 22.88 2.05
N THR A 5 11.32 22.52 0.77
CA THR A 5 10.59 21.30 0.33
C THR A 5 11.38 20.04 0.64
N LEU A 6 12.71 20.10 0.57
CA LEU A 6 13.59 18.98 0.90
C LEU A 6 13.68 18.75 2.41
N GLU A 7 13.68 19.82 3.22
CA GLU A 7 13.67 19.70 4.66
C GLU A 7 12.34 19.18 5.22
N SER A 8 11.21 19.53 4.60
CA SER A 8 9.93 18.97 4.99
C SER A 8 9.81 17.48 4.62
N ILE A 9 10.41 17.06 3.52
CA ILE A 9 10.49 15.65 3.12
C ILE A 9 11.41 14.86 4.06
N SER A 10 12.54 15.44 4.46
CA SER A 10 13.46 14.79 5.40
C SER A 10 12.90 14.70 6.83
N LYS A 11 12.11 15.68 7.27
CA LYS A 11 11.38 15.61 8.53
C LYS A 11 10.22 14.61 8.51
N ALA A 12 9.55 14.47 7.38
CA ALA A 12 8.54 13.43 7.20
C ALA A 12 9.16 12.02 7.24
N GLY A 13 10.43 11.87 6.86
CA GLY A 13 11.17 10.60 6.96
C GLY A 13 11.46 10.12 8.38
N SER A 14 11.25 10.97 9.41
CA SER A 14 11.41 10.61 10.82
C SER A 14 10.12 10.11 11.47
N VAL A 15 8.99 10.21 10.80
CA VAL A 15 7.71 9.68 11.26
C VAL A 15 7.62 8.21 10.86
N SER A 16 7.33 7.36 11.84
CA SER A 16 7.10 5.94 11.59
C SER A 16 6.07 5.75 10.48
N PRO A 17 6.34 4.91 9.46
CA PRO A 17 5.37 4.68 8.40
C PRO A 17 4.06 4.17 8.98
N THR A 18 2.95 4.70 8.49
CA THR A 18 1.61 4.23 8.85
C THR A 18 1.43 2.81 8.33
N THR A 19 0.99 1.92 9.18
CA THR A 19 0.73 0.53 8.82
C THR A 19 -0.75 0.18 8.99
N LEU A 20 -1.22 -0.68 8.12
CA LEU A 20 -2.54 -1.27 8.16
C LEU A 20 -2.39 -2.78 8.01
N ASN A 21 -2.71 -3.55 9.06
CA ASN A 21 -2.56 -5.01 9.08
C ASN A 21 -1.12 -5.49 8.75
N GLY A 22 -0.11 -4.76 9.22
CA GLY A 22 1.29 -5.08 8.97
C GLY A 22 1.81 -4.70 7.58
N LEU A 23 0.99 -4.13 6.73
CA LEU A 23 1.34 -3.61 5.41
C LEU A 23 1.39 -2.08 5.42
N PRO A 24 2.07 -1.43 4.47
CA PRO A 24 2.04 0.01 4.36
C PRO A 24 0.62 0.54 4.18
N GLY A 25 0.29 1.61 4.87
CA GLY A 25 -0.94 2.35 4.73
C GLY A 25 -0.64 3.85 4.56
N MET A 26 -1.62 4.60 4.09
CA MET A 26 -1.52 6.05 4.00
C MET A 26 -2.73 6.70 4.66
N SER A 27 -2.48 7.63 5.56
CA SER A 27 -3.54 8.36 6.25
C SER A 27 -4.07 9.52 5.41
N SER A 28 -5.32 9.88 5.65
CA SER A 28 -5.93 11.06 5.03
C SER A 28 -5.18 12.36 5.34
N LEU A 29 -4.57 12.46 6.51
CA LEU A 29 -3.71 13.59 6.87
C LEU A 29 -2.45 13.65 6.02
N GLU A 30 -1.79 12.53 5.81
CA GLU A 30 -0.61 12.44 4.95
C GLU A 30 -0.94 12.80 3.50
N ILE A 31 -2.06 12.31 2.98
CA ILE A 31 -2.55 12.67 1.65
C ILE A 31 -2.80 14.19 1.55
N ALA A 32 -3.42 14.80 2.55
CA ALA A 32 -3.65 16.23 2.60
C ALA A 32 -2.34 17.03 2.60
N GLU A 33 -1.37 16.62 3.39
CA GLU A 33 -0.04 17.27 3.45
C GLU A 33 0.69 17.18 2.11
N ILE A 34 0.74 16.01 1.49
CA ILE A 34 1.45 15.78 0.23
C ILE A 34 0.81 16.60 -0.90
N THR A 35 -0.51 16.62 -0.98
CA THR A 35 -1.25 17.27 -2.07
C THR A 35 -1.49 18.75 -1.86
N GLY A 36 -1.32 19.24 -0.64
CA GLY A 36 -1.70 20.61 -0.25
C GLY A 36 -3.21 20.84 -0.20
N LYS A 37 -4.02 19.78 -0.29
CA LYS A 37 -5.48 19.85 -0.18
C LYS A 37 -5.91 20.00 1.27
N ASN A 38 -7.05 20.63 1.49
CA ASN A 38 -7.67 20.68 2.80
C ASN A 38 -8.10 19.28 3.24
N HIS A 39 -7.76 18.90 4.47
CA HIS A 39 -8.08 17.57 5.00
C HIS A 39 -9.58 17.22 4.94
N LYS A 40 -10.47 18.19 5.13
CA LYS A 40 -11.91 18.00 4.97
C LYS A 40 -12.29 17.56 3.57
N HIS A 41 -11.64 18.10 2.55
CA HIS A 41 -11.88 17.71 1.17
C HIS A 41 -11.36 16.30 0.87
N VAL A 42 -10.21 15.95 1.42
CA VAL A 42 -9.67 14.58 1.30
C VAL A 42 -10.61 13.58 1.97
N LEU A 43 -11.08 13.84 3.17
CA LEU A 43 -12.05 12.98 3.86
C LEU A 43 -13.36 12.84 3.10
N ARG A 44 -13.85 13.92 2.50
CA ARG A 44 -15.05 13.89 1.67
C ARG A 44 -14.86 13.00 0.44
N ASP A 45 -13.73 13.13 -0.23
CA ASP A 45 -13.39 12.32 -1.40
C ASP A 45 -13.25 10.83 -1.04
N ILE A 46 -12.63 10.54 0.10
CA ILE A 46 -12.53 9.18 0.64
C ILE A 46 -13.92 8.59 0.92
N ARG A 47 -14.78 9.32 1.60
CA ARG A 47 -16.15 8.84 1.90
C ARG A 47 -16.93 8.57 0.63
N LYS A 48 -16.82 9.43 -0.36
CA LYS A 48 -17.46 9.25 -1.66
C LYS A 48 -16.95 7.99 -2.35
N MET A 49 -15.64 7.78 -2.36
CA MET A 49 -15.02 6.56 -2.90
C MET A 49 -15.51 5.30 -2.19
N LEU A 50 -15.51 5.29 -0.87
CA LEU A 50 -15.95 4.15 -0.07
C LEU A 50 -17.43 3.83 -0.30
N ASN A 51 -18.29 4.83 -0.47
CA ASN A 51 -19.70 4.64 -0.78
C ASN A 51 -19.90 4.08 -2.20
N GLU A 52 -19.15 4.52 -3.17
CA GLU A 52 -19.25 4.03 -4.56
C GLU A 52 -18.75 2.60 -4.71
N ILE A 53 -17.67 2.24 -4.01
CA ILE A 53 -17.14 0.87 -4.02
C ILE A 53 -18.01 -0.07 -3.18
N GLY A 54 -18.49 0.43 -2.03
CA GLY A 54 -19.47 -0.19 -1.12
C GLY A 54 -19.39 -1.71 -0.97
N PRO A 55 -20.16 -2.49 -1.76
CA PRO A 55 -20.25 -3.95 -1.60
C PRO A 55 -18.95 -4.71 -1.87
N ASP A 56 -18.03 -4.13 -2.63
CA ASP A 56 -16.76 -4.76 -3.02
C ASP A 56 -15.63 -4.48 -2.01
N LEU A 57 -15.93 -3.72 -0.95
CA LEU A 57 -14.96 -3.40 0.09
C LEU A 57 -14.77 -4.59 1.04
N ASP A 58 -13.50 -4.94 1.24
CA ASP A 58 -13.09 -5.75 2.38
C ASP A 58 -12.89 -4.86 3.60
N GLN A 59 -13.38 -5.29 4.76
CA GLN A 59 -13.27 -4.55 6.03
C GLN A 59 -11.82 -4.27 6.46
N CYS A 60 -10.86 -5.00 5.91
CA CYS A 60 -9.45 -4.84 6.21
C CYS A 60 -8.75 -3.76 5.37
N GLN A 61 -9.42 -3.15 4.40
CA GLN A 61 -8.80 -2.21 3.47
C GLN A 61 -8.70 -0.79 4.00
N TYR A 62 -9.48 -0.43 5.00
CA TYR A 62 -9.42 0.89 5.62
C TYR A 62 -9.77 0.84 7.10
N VAL A 63 -9.29 1.85 7.83
CA VAL A 63 -9.61 2.06 9.25
C VAL A 63 -9.95 3.52 9.47
N GLU A 64 -11.09 3.76 10.10
CA GLU A 64 -11.46 5.08 10.60
C GLU A 64 -10.95 5.24 12.03
N THR A 65 -10.22 6.30 12.29
CA THR A 65 -9.63 6.59 13.58
C THR A 65 -9.63 8.10 13.85
N LYS A 66 -8.97 8.52 14.91
CA LYS A 66 -8.82 9.93 15.27
C LYS A 66 -7.35 10.23 15.46
N ALA A 67 -6.96 11.43 15.06
CA ALA A 67 -5.61 11.94 15.25
C ALA A 67 -5.65 13.29 15.98
N PRO A 68 -4.64 13.61 16.80
CA PRO A 68 -4.55 14.92 17.42
C PRO A 68 -4.33 16.00 16.34
N ASP A 69 -5.05 17.12 16.48
CA ASP A 69 -4.74 18.33 15.72
C ASP A 69 -3.66 19.15 16.46
N GLY A 70 -3.16 20.21 15.81
CA GLY A 70 -2.14 21.08 16.42
C GLY A 70 -2.59 21.86 17.67
N TYR A 71 -3.85 21.74 18.07
CA TYR A 71 -4.46 22.45 19.21
C TYR A 71 -4.87 21.51 20.35
N GLY A 72 -4.42 20.25 20.32
CA GLY A 72 -4.76 19.25 21.34
C GLY A 72 -6.16 18.66 21.23
N ARG A 73 -6.86 18.92 20.14
CA ARG A 73 -8.16 18.29 19.82
C ARG A 73 -7.94 17.06 18.98
N PHE A 74 -8.92 16.16 18.97
CA PHE A 74 -8.93 15.02 18.08
C PHE A 74 -9.77 15.30 16.83
N GLN A 75 -9.23 14.98 15.68
CA GLN A 75 -9.91 15.09 14.38
C GLN A 75 -10.07 13.71 13.75
N PRO A 76 -11.12 13.48 12.95
CA PRO A 76 -11.28 12.22 12.25
C PRO A 76 -10.14 12.02 11.23
N MET A 77 -9.69 10.79 11.11
CA MET A 77 -8.64 10.37 10.17
C MET A 77 -8.98 9.00 9.63
N THR A 78 -8.76 8.78 8.36
CA THR A 78 -8.93 7.48 7.71
C THR A 78 -7.59 6.99 7.19
N ILE A 79 -7.27 5.74 7.47
CA ILE A 79 -6.07 5.08 6.93
C ILE A 79 -6.52 4.14 5.83
N LEU A 80 -5.91 4.28 4.66
CA LEU A 80 -6.20 3.49 3.47
C LEU A 80 -5.07 2.52 3.16
N ASP A 81 -5.42 1.35 2.61
CA ASP A 81 -4.44 0.45 2.03
C ASP A 81 -3.93 0.94 0.67
N LYS A 82 -3.06 0.18 0.04
CA LYS A 82 -2.49 0.53 -1.26
C LYS A 82 -3.55 0.65 -2.36
N GLU A 83 -4.46 -0.30 -2.44
CA GLU A 83 -5.52 -0.34 -3.45
C GLU A 83 -6.43 0.89 -3.36
N LEU A 84 -6.93 1.18 -2.16
CA LEU A 84 -7.82 2.34 -1.95
C LEU A 84 -7.10 3.67 -2.12
N THR A 85 -5.84 3.76 -1.69
CA THR A 85 -5.02 4.95 -1.92
C THR A 85 -4.89 5.24 -3.42
N PHE A 86 -4.56 4.24 -4.21
CA PHE A 86 -4.41 4.40 -5.66
C PHE A 86 -5.74 4.63 -6.37
N THR A 87 -6.82 4.02 -5.90
CA THR A 87 -8.17 4.30 -6.41
C THR A 87 -8.56 5.76 -6.19
N LEU A 88 -8.22 6.33 -5.04
CA LEU A 88 -8.47 7.75 -4.74
C LEU A 88 -7.76 8.67 -5.73
N LEU A 89 -6.60 8.29 -6.25
CA LEU A 89 -5.82 9.09 -7.19
C LEU A 89 -6.56 9.37 -8.51
N SER A 90 -7.56 8.57 -8.86
CA SER A 90 -8.35 8.79 -10.06
C SER A 90 -9.10 10.15 -10.08
N ARG A 91 -9.29 10.76 -8.92
CA ARG A 91 -9.89 12.09 -8.78
C ARG A 91 -8.87 13.22 -8.79
N TYR A 92 -7.60 12.92 -8.73
CA TYR A 92 -6.55 13.92 -8.61
C TYR A 92 -5.87 14.17 -9.96
N SER A 93 -5.26 15.36 -10.11
CA SER A 93 -4.43 15.65 -11.26
C SER A 93 -3.23 14.70 -11.34
N PHE A 94 -2.64 14.57 -12.51
CA PHE A 94 -1.42 13.75 -12.66
C PHE A 94 -0.29 14.22 -11.75
N LYS A 95 -0.16 15.51 -11.53
CA LYS A 95 0.84 16.06 -10.61
C LYS A 95 0.63 15.59 -9.18
N LEU A 96 -0.59 15.69 -8.66
CA LEU A 96 -0.93 15.25 -7.31
C LEU A 96 -0.82 13.74 -7.17
N SER A 97 -1.31 12.99 -8.13
CA SER A 97 -1.19 11.54 -8.16
C SER A 97 0.27 11.08 -8.14
N ASN A 98 1.13 11.74 -8.92
CA ASN A 98 2.55 11.43 -8.94
C ASN A 98 3.23 11.70 -7.59
N MET A 99 2.86 12.74 -6.89
CA MET A 99 3.38 13.05 -5.55
C MET A 99 3.04 11.95 -4.54
N ILE A 100 1.81 11.45 -4.57
CA ILE A 100 1.35 10.36 -3.68
C ILE A 100 2.06 9.04 -4.03
N VAL A 101 2.16 8.71 -5.31
CA VAL A 101 2.88 7.49 -5.75
C VAL A 101 4.34 7.51 -5.32
N LYS A 102 5.03 8.63 -5.47
CA LYS A 102 6.40 8.80 -4.99
C LYS A 102 6.52 8.56 -3.49
N ARG A 103 5.62 9.15 -2.72
CA ARG A 103 5.60 8.95 -1.26
C ARG A 103 5.32 7.50 -0.90
N TRP A 104 4.40 6.84 -1.61
CA TRP A 104 4.12 5.43 -1.40
C TRP A 104 5.35 4.55 -1.63
N LEU A 105 6.08 4.79 -2.71
CA LEU A 105 7.31 4.05 -3.02
C LEU A 105 8.41 4.28 -1.97
N GLU A 106 8.52 5.47 -1.41
CA GLU A 106 9.41 5.75 -0.28
C GLU A 106 9.02 4.95 0.97
N LEU A 107 7.75 4.87 1.29
CA LEU A 107 7.25 4.10 2.43
C LEU A 107 7.52 2.61 2.26
N GLU A 108 7.31 2.05 1.08
CA GLU A 108 7.64 0.66 0.78
C GLU A 108 9.16 0.40 0.86
N GLY A 109 9.99 1.38 0.55
CA GLY A 109 11.44 1.26 0.59
C GLY A 109 12.08 1.46 1.97
N SER A 110 11.42 2.14 2.90
CA SER A 110 12.03 2.58 4.16
C SER A 110 11.88 1.61 5.34
N GLY A 111 10.95 0.70 5.31
CA GLY A 111 10.70 -0.27 6.39
C GLY A 111 10.47 -1.69 5.90
N PHE A 112 10.41 -1.87 4.61
CA PHE A 112 10.20 -3.15 3.95
C PHE A 112 11.37 -3.38 3.01
N GLU A 113 12.01 -4.54 3.09
CA GLU A 113 13.06 -4.89 2.16
C GLU A 113 12.58 -4.68 0.72
N ARG A 114 13.27 -3.79 0.02
CA ARG A 114 13.08 -3.62 -1.41
C ARG A 114 13.62 -4.87 -2.11
N VAL A 115 12.80 -5.86 -2.22
CA VAL A 115 13.07 -6.92 -3.19
C VAL A 115 12.92 -6.26 -4.56
N SER A 116 14.00 -6.18 -5.33
CA SER A 116 13.90 -5.68 -6.70
C SER A 116 12.84 -6.49 -7.43
N VAL A 117 12.04 -5.86 -8.30
CA VAL A 117 11.00 -6.56 -9.05
C VAL A 117 11.60 -7.75 -9.80
N GLN A 118 12.82 -7.63 -10.30
CA GLN A 118 13.55 -8.72 -10.96
C GLN A 118 13.86 -9.86 -10.00
N ALA A 119 14.35 -9.58 -8.80
CA ALA A 119 14.62 -10.61 -7.80
C ALA A 119 13.34 -11.31 -7.32
N ALA A 120 12.24 -10.57 -7.16
CA ALA A 120 10.95 -11.12 -6.81
C ALA A 120 10.41 -12.06 -7.90
N VAL A 121 10.51 -11.66 -9.17
CA VAL A 121 10.09 -12.48 -10.31
C VAL A 121 10.95 -13.74 -10.44
N VAL A 122 12.27 -13.62 -10.30
CA VAL A 122 13.19 -14.78 -10.33
C VAL A 122 12.85 -15.76 -9.20
N HIS A 123 12.62 -15.27 -8.01
CA HIS A 123 12.25 -16.12 -6.87
C HIS A 123 10.92 -16.86 -7.07
N LEU A 124 9.92 -16.18 -7.64
CA LEU A 124 8.64 -16.81 -8.00
C LEU A 124 8.81 -17.89 -9.07
N ILE A 125 9.63 -17.63 -10.09
CA ILE A 125 9.92 -18.60 -11.16
C ILE A 125 10.63 -19.84 -10.61
N GLU A 126 11.62 -19.65 -9.76
CA GLU A 126 12.34 -20.76 -9.11
C GLU A 126 11.41 -21.60 -8.25
N ARG A 127 10.55 -20.97 -7.48
CA ARG A 127 9.55 -21.64 -6.64
C ARG A 127 8.57 -22.46 -7.46
N GLU A 128 8.10 -21.94 -8.58
CA GLU A 128 7.21 -22.66 -9.50
C GLU A 128 7.94 -23.86 -10.16
N LYS A 129 9.20 -23.71 -10.54
CA LYS A 129 10.00 -24.81 -11.06
C LYS A 129 10.17 -25.93 -10.04
N ASP A 130 10.42 -25.58 -8.78
CA ASP A 130 10.56 -26.57 -7.70
C ASP A 130 9.24 -27.31 -7.43
N ASN A 131 8.13 -26.57 -7.40
CA ASN A 131 6.79 -27.14 -7.27
C ASN A 131 6.49 -28.12 -8.42
N TYR A 132 6.84 -27.75 -9.64
CA TYR A 132 6.68 -28.61 -10.81
C TYR A 132 7.52 -29.88 -10.70
N ARG A 133 8.79 -29.79 -10.30
CA ARG A 133 9.67 -30.94 -10.12
C ARG A 133 9.13 -31.91 -9.05
N ILE A 134 8.63 -31.39 -7.95
CA ILE A 134 8.03 -32.20 -6.88
C ILE A 134 6.79 -32.92 -7.40
N ALA A 135 5.88 -32.22 -8.07
CA ALA A 135 4.67 -32.80 -8.63
C ALA A 135 4.98 -33.90 -9.66
N MET A 136 5.94 -33.69 -10.55
CA MET A 136 6.34 -34.69 -11.55
C MET A 136 7.00 -35.91 -10.92
N ARG A 137 7.80 -35.72 -9.86
CA ARG A 137 8.38 -36.84 -9.11
C ARG A 137 7.30 -37.69 -8.46
N ASP A 138 6.29 -37.07 -7.86
CA ASP A 138 5.19 -37.77 -7.21
C ASP A 138 4.35 -38.56 -8.21
N ILE A 139 4.09 -37.98 -9.38
CA ILE A 139 3.38 -38.66 -10.48
C ILE A 139 4.16 -39.88 -10.96
N ARG A 140 5.46 -39.76 -11.17
CA ARG A 140 6.31 -40.90 -11.59
C ARG A 140 6.33 -42.00 -10.55
N THR A 141 6.39 -41.66 -9.27
CA THR A 141 6.36 -42.63 -8.18
C THR A 141 5.04 -43.35 -8.12
N ALA A 142 3.92 -42.66 -8.29
CA ALA A 142 2.61 -43.25 -8.34
C ALA A 142 2.45 -44.18 -9.55
N ALA A 143 2.94 -43.78 -10.75
CA ALA A 143 2.92 -44.61 -11.94
C ALA A 143 3.75 -45.89 -11.78
N ARG A 144 4.91 -45.83 -11.12
CA ARG A 144 5.72 -47.03 -10.82
C ARG A 144 5.00 -48.01 -9.88
N ARG A 145 4.30 -47.48 -8.86
CA ARG A 145 3.52 -48.31 -7.93
C ARG A 145 2.37 -49.02 -8.63
N LEU A 146 1.72 -48.36 -9.59
CA LEU A 146 0.64 -49.00 -10.40
C LEU A 146 1.17 -50.05 -11.33
N LYS A 147 2.35 -49.93 -11.92
CA LYS A 147 2.99 -50.96 -12.77
C LYS A 147 3.50 -52.16 -12.01
N ALA A 148 3.79 -52.01 -10.73
CA ALA A 148 4.30 -53.09 -9.86
C ALA A 148 3.20 -54.03 -9.31
N ARG A 149 1.93 -53.74 -9.61
CA ARG A 149 0.80 -54.58 -9.24
C ARG A 149 0.45 -55.56 -10.37
#